data_3429d567da5278c40b9ca7ed0b52673a
#
_entry.id   3429d567da5278c40b9ca7ed0b52673a
#
_cell.length_a   1.000
_cell.length_b   1.000
_cell.length_c   1.000
_cell.angle_alpha   90.00
_cell.angle_beta   90.00
_cell.angle_gamma   90.00
#
_symmetry.space_group_name_H-M   'P 1'
#
loop_
_entity.id
_entity.type
_entity.pdbx_description
1 polymer ?
#
loop_
_entity_poly.entity_id
_entity_poly.type
_entity_poly.pdbx_seq_one_letter_code
_entity_poly.pdbx_strand_id
1 'polypeptide(L)'
;AGNHAQGEAYAAQAAGVSATIVMPTTTPLVKVNNTKDYGAKVVLHGETFDDAAELAAKLSEEEGLTYVHPFNDPAIATGQGTISYEIFQDLPDVDVILVPIGGGGLATGVSTLAKLLNPNVTVIGVEPSGAASMKASLDAGHVVTLDRVETIADGVAVKTPGDQIFPYIQKNIDDIITIPDDELVDAFLDMMEKHKM
;
A
#
# COMPACT_ATOMS: atom_id res chain seq x y z
N ALA A 1 9.68 -1.94 3.25
CA ALA A 1 10.22 -0.68 3.78
C ALA A 1 9.28 0.47 3.36
N GLY A 2 8.84 1.29 4.26
CA GLY A 2 7.93 2.41 3.95
C GLY A 2 6.84 2.55 5.01
N ASN A 3 5.67 3.06 4.61
CA ASN A 3 4.59 3.38 5.56
C ASN A 3 4.12 2.16 6.36
N HIS A 4 3.95 1.01 5.71
CA HIS A 4 3.53 -0.22 6.40
C HIS A 4 4.54 -0.63 7.50
N ALA A 5 5.83 -0.67 7.19
CA ALA A 5 6.87 -1.04 8.15
C ALA A 5 6.91 -0.10 9.37
N GLN A 6 6.78 1.20 9.13
CA GLN A 6 6.74 2.20 10.20
C GLN A 6 5.43 2.12 10.99
N GLY A 7 4.29 1.91 10.32
CA GLY A 7 2.98 1.73 10.95
C GLY A 7 2.94 0.49 11.85
N GLU A 8 3.50 -0.63 11.39
CA GLU A 8 3.61 -1.86 12.17
C GLU A 8 4.52 -1.66 13.39
N ALA A 9 5.69 -1.04 13.21
CA ALA A 9 6.60 -0.74 14.31
C ALA A 9 5.95 0.17 15.36
N TYR A 10 5.26 1.22 14.91
CA TYR A 10 4.52 2.13 15.79
C TYR A 10 3.39 1.42 16.56
N ALA A 11 2.58 0.62 15.85
CA ALA A 11 1.50 -0.11 16.48
C ALA A 11 1.99 -1.15 17.51
N ALA A 12 3.09 -1.85 17.19
CA ALA A 12 3.74 -2.79 18.10
C ALA A 12 4.26 -2.08 19.36
N GLN A 13 4.93 -0.92 19.19
CA GLN A 13 5.37 -0.10 20.32
C GLN A 13 4.20 0.31 21.21
N ALA A 14 3.11 0.79 20.62
CA ALA A 14 1.92 1.21 21.35
C ALA A 14 1.25 0.03 22.10
N ALA A 15 1.28 -1.16 21.51
CA ALA A 15 0.73 -2.38 22.12
C ALA A 15 1.69 -3.05 23.13
N GLY A 16 2.94 -2.59 23.24
CA GLY A 16 3.95 -3.19 24.12
C GLY A 16 4.43 -4.56 23.67
N VAL A 17 4.36 -4.84 22.36
CA VAL A 17 4.84 -6.10 21.75
C VAL A 17 6.06 -5.85 20.86
N SER A 18 6.86 -6.89 20.64
CA SER A 18 8.02 -6.79 19.75
C SER A 18 7.61 -6.89 18.28
N ALA A 19 8.26 -6.12 17.42
CA ALA A 19 8.16 -6.25 15.97
C ALA A 19 9.53 -6.52 15.35
N THR A 20 9.57 -7.39 14.34
CA THR A 20 10.75 -7.64 13.49
C THR A 20 10.39 -7.26 12.06
N ILE A 21 11.07 -6.27 11.50
CA ILE A 21 10.83 -5.76 10.15
C ILE A 21 11.99 -6.16 9.25
N VAL A 22 11.69 -6.89 8.18
CA VAL A 22 12.68 -7.23 7.15
C VAL A 22 12.59 -6.24 6.00
N MET A 23 13.73 -5.71 5.57
CA MET A 23 13.84 -4.72 4.50
C MET A 23 14.96 -5.08 3.54
N PRO A 24 14.86 -4.72 2.25
CA PRO A 24 16.00 -4.83 1.33
C PRO A 24 17.21 -4.02 1.81
N THR A 25 18.41 -4.48 1.48
CA THR A 25 19.67 -3.78 1.78
C THR A 25 19.77 -2.43 1.07
N THR A 26 19.04 -2.26 -0.02
CA THR A 26 18.91 -1.02 -0.81
C THR A 26 18.01 0.03 -0.17
N THR A 27 17.34 -0.29 0.95
CA THR A 27 16.42 0.62 1.63
C THR A 27 17.13 1.88 2.13
N PRO A 28 16.63 3.10 1.83
CA PRO A 28 17.21 4.34 2.33
C PRO A 28 17.35 4.36 3.86
N LEU A 29 18.48 4.83 4.35
CA LEU A 29 18.80 4.86 5.79
C LEU A 29 17.75 5.60 6.63
N VAL A 30 17.12 6.63 6.07
CA VAL A 30 16.04 7.37 6.76
C VAL A 30 14.86 6.46 7.07
N LYS A 31 14.44 5.60 6.13
CA LYS A 31 13.34 4.63 6.34
C LYS A 31 13.72 3.57 7.38
N VAL A 32 14.98 3.10 7.34
CA VAL A 32 15.52 2.14 8.33
C VAL A 32 15.52 2.74 9.73
N ASN A 33 16.06 3.96 9.87
CA ASN A 33 16.17 4.63 11.17
C ASN A 33 14.78 4.96 11.74
N ASN A 34 13.87 5.52 10.95
CA ASN A 34 12.52 5.81 11.41
C ASN A 34 11.80 4.55 11.94
N THR A 35 12.02 3.41 11.32
CA THR A 35 11.44 2.14 11.81
C THR A 35 12.08 1.69 13.12
N LYS A 36 13.40 1.84 13.27
CA LYS A 36 14.12 1.54 14.52
C LYS A 36 13.72 2.47 15.67
N ASP A 37 13.44 3.73 15.38
CA ASP A 37 13.05 4.73 16.39
C ASP A 37 11.72 4.37 17.07
N TYR A 38 10.86 3.59 16.40
CA TYR A 38 9.68 2.96 17.01
C TYR A 38 9.97 1.65 17.76
N GLY A 39 11.24 1.30 17.96
CA GLY A 39 11.66 0.14 18.76
C GLY A 39 11.63 -1.20 18.01
N ALA A 40 11.34 -1.23 16.72
CA ALA A 40 11.36 -2.47 15.97
C ALA A 40 12.77 -2.98 15.69
N LYS A 41 12.95 -4.30 15.71
CA LYS A 41 14.16 -4.96 15.19
C LYS A 41 14.13 -4.92 13.67
N VAL A 42 15.09 -4.23 13.05
CA VAL A 42 15.22 -4.19 11.58
C VAL A 42 16.29 -5.17 11.12
N VAL A 43 15.90 -6.03 10.17
CA VAL A 43 16.78 -6.99 9.49
C VAL A 43 16.88 -6.57 8.03
N LEU A 44 18.10 -6.28 7.55
CA LEU A 44 18.36 -5.98 6.14
C LEU A 44 18.73 -7.26 5.41
N HIS A 45 18.00 -7.59 4.33
CA HIS A 45 18.21 -8.81 3.58
C HIS A 45 17.80 -8.66 2.10
N GLY A 46 18.63 -9.24 1.21
CA GLY A 46 18.39 -9.20 -0.23
C GLY A 46 18.45 -7.79 -0.83
N GLU A 47 18.15 -7.68 -2.10
CA GLU A 47 18.15 -6.42 -2.84
C GLU A 47 16.74 -5.95 -3.21
N THR A 48 15.77 -6.89 -3.24
CA THR A 48 14.40 -6.67 -3.67
C THR A 48 13.39 -6.81 -2.52
N PHE A 49 12.16 -6.36 -2.77
CA PHE A 49 11.04 -6.61 -1.85
C PHE A 49 10.79 -8.12 -1.68
N ASP A 50 10.89 -8.89 -2.76
CA ASP A 50 10.59 -10.32 -2.74
C ASP A 50 11.61 -11.09 -1.89
N ASP A 51 12.91 -10.74 -1.96
CA ASP A 51 13.95 -11.33 -1.09
C ASP A 51 13.64 -11.08 0.39
N ALA A 52 13.24 -9.85 0.72
CA ALA A 52 12.90 -9.48 2.09
C ALA A 52 11.63 -10.19 2.58
N ALA A 53 10.62 -10.34 1.70
CA ALA A 53 9.38 -11.02 2.01
C ALA A 53 9.59 -12.53 2.25
N GLU A 54 10.44 -13.18 1.46
CA GLU A 54 10.81 -14.58 1.64
C GLU A 54 11.47 -14.81 3.00
N LEU A 55 12.44 -13.98 3.38
CA LEU A 55 13.05 -14.08 4.70
C LEU A 55 12.04 -13.80 5.82
N ALA A 56 11.14 -12.82 5.66
CA ALA A 56 10.13 -12.51 6.66
C ALA A 56 9.18 -13.70 6.89
N ALA A 57 8.73 -14.34 5.81
CA ALA A 57 7.91 -15.55 5.90
C ALA A 57 8.65 -16.70 6.62
N LYS A 58 9.91 -16.91 6.27
CA LYS A 58 10.76 -17.92 6.91
C LYS A 58 10.93 -17.66 8.42
N LEU A 59 11.25 -16.43 8.82
CA LEU A 59 11.38 -16.08 10.24
C LEU A 59 10.05 -16.25 10.99
N SER A 60 8.93 -15.92 10.35
CA SER A 60 7.61 -16.14 10.92
C SER A 60 7.37 -17.62 11.26
N GLU A 61 7.72 -18.53 10.35
CA GLU A 61 7.58 -19.97 10.57
C GLU A 61 8.57 -20.51 11.63
N GLU A 62 9.85 -20.14 11.52
CA GLU A 62 10.91 -20.65 12.40
C GLU A 62 10.79 -20.14 13.84
N GLU A 63 10.39 -18.90 14.03
CA GLU A 63 10.30 -18.25 15.35
C GLU A 63 8.87 -18.23 15.91
N GLY A 64 7.87 -18.72 15.14
CA GLY A 64 6.45 -18.71 15.54
C GLY A 64 5.85 -17.30 15.64
N LEU A 65 6.30 -16.37 14.78
CA LEU A 65 5.84 -14.99 14.75
C LEU A 65 4.59 -14.86 13.87
N THR A 66 3.74 -13.87 14.18
CA THR A 66 2.64 -13.50 13.30
C THR A 66 3.17 -12.69 12.12
N TYR A 67 2.96 -13.20 10.91
CA TYR A 67 3.31 -12.45 9.70
C TYR A 67 2.21 -11.43 9.37
N VAL A 68 2.57 -10.16 9.34
CA VAL A 68 1.67 -9.07 9.00
C VAL A 68 1.94 -8.65 7.56
N HIS A 69 1.10 -9.10 6.63
CA HIS A 69 1.31 -8.84 5.21
C HIS A 69 1.03 -7.36 4.87
N PRO A 70 1.84 -6.67 4.05
CA PRO A 70 1.71 -5.24 3.81
C PRO A 70 0.41 -4.81 3.10
N PHE A 71 -0.27 -5.70 2.40
CA PHE A 71 -1.49 -5.38 1.67
C PHE A 71 -2.45 -6.56 1.46
N ASN A 72 -1.95 -7.79 1.34
CA ASN A 72 -2.79 -8.96 1.01
C ASN A 72 -3.34 -9.63 2.28
N ASP A 73 -3.99 -8.86 3.10
CA ASP A 73 -4.60 -9.28 4.35
C ASP A 73 -5.87 -8.45 4.62
N PRO A 74 -7.05 -9.09 4.74
CA PRO A 74 -8.30 -8.38 5.03
C PRO A 74 -8.29 -7.58 6.33
N ALA A 75 -7.55 -8.01 7.36
CA ALA A 75 -7.44 -7.27 8.61
C ALA A 75 -6.65 -5.97 8.43
N ILE A 76 -5.55 -6.04 7.67
CA ILE A 76 -4.77 -4.85 7.31
C ILE A 76 -5.61 -3.90 6.44
N ALA A 77 -6.29 -4.43 5.41
CA ALA A 77 -7.18 -3.62 4.58
C ALA A 77 -8.30 -2.96 5.40
N THR A 78 -8.87 -3.66 6.38
CA THR A 78 -9.87 -3.10 7.30
C THR A 78 -9.33 -1.90 8.08
N GLY A 79 -8.09 -1.97 8.57
CA GLY A 79 -7.42 -0.84 9.22
C GLY A 79 -7.30 0.37 8.31
N GLN A 80 -7.04 0.18 7.01
CA GLN A 80 -6.97 1.27 6.03
C GLN A 80 -8.34 1.93 5.78
N GLY A 81 -9.43 1.26 6.07
CA GLY A 81 -10.78 1.82 5.99
C GLY A 81 -11.00 3.03 6.90
N THR A 82 -10.24 3.18 7.99
CA THR A 82 -10.32 4.35 8.88
C THR A 82 -10.11 5.66 8.15
N ILE A 83 -9.35 5.66 7.05
CA ILE A 83 -9.15 6.82 6.18
C ILE A 83 -10.49 7.32 5.62
N SER A 84 -11.32 6.43 5.09
CA SER A 84 -12.66 6.82 4.60
C SER A 84 -13.57 7.30 5.73
N TYR A 85 -13.47 6.68 6.91
CA TYR A 85 -14.23 7.14 8.06
C TYR A 85 -13.90 8.60 8.39
N GLU A 86 -12.63 8.96 8.45
CA GLU A 86 -12.17 10.32 8.72
C GLU A 86 -12.54 11.28 7.59
N ILE A 87 -12.40 10.87 6.30
CA ILE A 87 -12.83 11.67 5.15
C ILE A 87 -14.31 12.05 5.28
N PHE A 88 -15.20 11.08 5.56
CA PHE A 88 -16.64 11.36 5.67
C PHE A 88 -17.02 12.15 6.93
N GLN A 89 -16.18 12.17 7.96
CA GLN A 89 -16.36 13.08 9.09
C GLN A 89 -16.05 14.53 8.70
N ASP A 90 -14.97 14.75 7.95
CA ASP A 90 -14.53 16.10 7.58
C ASP A 90 -15.25 16.61 6.33
N LEU A 91 -15.63 15.73 5.40
CA LEU A 91 -16.29 16.05 4.13
C LEU A 91 -17.45 15.07 3.87
N PRO A 92 -18.60 15.22 4.55
CA PRO A 92 -19.75 14.30 4.44
C PRO A 92 -20.32 14.17 3.02
N ASP A 93 -20.19 15.21 2.20
CA ASP A 93 -20.73 15.30 0.84
C ASP A 93 -19.67 14.99 -0.24
N VAL A 94 -18.63 14.22 0.10
CA VAL A 94 -17.60 13.84 -0.89
C VAL A 94 -18.22 13.03 -2.04
N ASP A 95 -17.99 13.48 -3.27
CA ASP A 95 -18.50 12.83 -4.49
C ASP A 95 -17.49 11.84 -5.07
N VAL A 96 -16.19 12.17 -4.99
CA VAL A 96 -15.12 11.39 -5.62
C VAL A 96 -13.94 11.23 -4.66
N ILE A 97 -13.43 10.01 -4.55
CA ILE A 97 -12.20 9.70 -3.81
C ILE A 97 -11.19 9.11 -4.80
N LEU A 98 -10.02 9.74 -4.92
CA LEU A 98 -8.88 9.19 -5.65
C LEU A 98 -7.98 8.45 -4.67
N VAL A 99 -7.60 7.21 -4.99
CA VAL A 99 -6.77 6.38 -4.11
C VAL A 99 -5.63 5.72 -4.89
N PRO A 100 -4.36 5.85 -4.46
CA PRO A 100 -3.25 5.18 -5.11
C PRO A 100 -3.34 3.68 -4.89
N ILE A 101 -3.00 2.91 -5.93
CA ILE A 101 -3.00 1.45 -5.89
C ILE A 101 -1.60 0.91 -6.19
N GLY A 102 -1.08 0.10 -5.25
CA GLY A 102 0.01 -0.83 -5.48
C GLY A 102 -0.54 -2.26 -5.33
N GLY A 103 -0.28 -2.92 -4.22
CA GLY A 103 -0.83 -4.27 -3.93
C GLY A 103 -2.34 -4.32 -3.67
N GLY A 104 -2.99 -3.18 -3.43
CA GLY A 104 -4.44 -3.06 -3.31
C GLY A 104 -5.00 -2.95 -1.88
N GLY A 105 -4.18 -3.14 -0.84
CA GLY A 105 -4.67 -3.13 0.55
C GLY A 105 -5.30 -1.80 0.97
N LEU A 106 -4.64 -0.67 0.67
CA LEU A 106 -5.16 0.67 0.93
C LEU A 106 -6.49 0.90 0.20
N ALA A 107 -6.50 0.68 -1.11
CA ALA A 107 -7.66 0.89 -1.95
C ALA A 107 -8.85 -0.01 -1.54
N THR A 108 -8.58 -1.24 -1.10
CA THR A 108 -9.60 -2.14 -0.56
C THR A 108 -10.28 -1.54 0.67
N GLY A 109 -9.51 -1.10 1.66
CA GLY A 109 -10.08 -0.53 2.88
C GLY A 109 -10.84 0.75 2.61
N VAL A 110 -10.22 1.68 1.87
CA VAL A 110 -10.82 2.97 1.50
C VAL A 110 -12.13 2.78 0.73
N SER A 111 -12.09 2.01 -0.36
CA SER A 111 -13.27 1.82 -1.22
C SER A 111 -14.40 1.07 -0.52
N THR A 112 -14.07 0.04 0.25
CA THR A 112 -15.07 -0.76 0.94
C THR A 112 -15.84 0.07 1.96
N LEU A 113 -15.15 0.83 2.83
CA LEU A 113 -15.84 1.66 3.81
C LEU A 113 -16.54 2.85 3.13
N ALA A 114 -15.93 3.48 2.13
CA ALA A 114 -16.56 4.57 1.39
C ALA A 114 -17.91 4.14 0.80
N LYS A 115 -17.96 3.00 0.11
CA LYS A 115 -19.20 2.45 -0.47
C LYS A 115 -20.23 2.01 0.57
N LEU A 116 -19.80 1.63 1.77
CA LEU A 116 -20.70 1.33 2.89
C LEU A 116 -21.33 2.59 3.50
N LEU A 117 -20.56 3.68 3.58
CA LEU A 117 -21.02 4.95 4.12
C LEU A 117 -21.88 5.73 3.11
N ASN A 118 -21.45 5.75 1.85
CA ASN A 118 -22.17 6.38 0.74
C ASN A 118 -22.05 5.52 -0.54
N PRO A 119 -23.08 4.75 -0.90
CA PRO A 119 -23.05 3.93 -2.11
C PRO A 119 -22.88 4.71 -3.42
N ASN A 120 -23.17 6.00 -3.41
CA ASN A 120 -23.07 6.87 -4.60
C ASN A 120 -21.70 7.53 -4.78
N VAL A 121 -20.79 7.45 -3.78
CA VAL A 121 -19.45 8.01 -3.94
C VAL A 121 -18.70 7.27 -5.03
N THR A 122 -18.00 7.99 -5.89
CA THR A 122 -17.12 7.40 -6.91
C THR A 122 -15.72 7.20 -6.33
N VAL A 123 -15.19 5.98 -6.40
CA VAL A 123 -13.82 5.68 -5.96
C VAL A 123 -12.98 5.29 -7.16
N ILE A 124 -11.97 6.09 -7.47
CA ILE A 124 -11.09 5.90 -8.62
C ILE A 124 -9.70 5.51 -8.12
N GLY A 125 -9.22 4.36 -8.58
CA GLY A 125 -7.85 3.94 -8.37
C GLY A 125 -6.87 4.70 -9.27
N VAL A 126 -5.66 4.94 -8.76
CA VAL A 126 -4.59 5.57 -9.53
C VAL A 126 -3.35 4.69 -9.48
N GLU A 127 -2.83 4.30 -10.64
CA GLU A 127 -1.60 3.52 -10.77
C GLU A 127 -0.60 4.24 -11.68
N PRO A 128 0.71 4.11 -11.45
CA PRO A 128 1.69 4.52 -12.47
C PRO A 128 1.61 3.58 -13.65
N SER A 129 1.71 4.11 -14.87
CA SER A 129 1.61 3.31 -16.11
C SER A 129 2.65 2.18 -16.17
N GLY A 130 3.83 2.40 -15.57
CA GLY A 130 4.89 1.40 -15.48
C GLY A 130 4.67 0.32 -14.40
N ALA A 131 3.58 0.38 -13.63
CA ALA A 131 3.25 -0.59 -12.57
C ALA A 131 1.74 -0.81 -12.43
N ALA A 132 0.98 -0.83 -13.53
CA ALA A 132 -0.48 -0.95 -13.56
C ALA A 132 -0.96 -2.41 -13.42
N SER A 133 -0.53 -3.08 -12.35
CA SER A 133 -0.83 -4.50 -12.14
C SER A 133 -2.29 -4.75 -11.74
N MET A 134 -2.90 -3.85 -11.01
CA MET A 134 -4.31 -3.97 -10.61
C MET A 134 -5.24 -3.73 -11.79
N LYS A 135 -4.95 -2.71 -12.63
CA LYS A 135 -5.72 -2.46 -13.85
C LYS A 135 -5.66 -3.66 -14.79
N ALA A 136 -4.46 -4.19 -15.05
CA ALA A 136 -4.30 -5.41 -15.85
C ALA A 136 -5.09 -6.59 -15.28
N SER A 137 -5.14 -6.72 -13.96
CA SER A 137 -5.89 -7.77 -13.27
C SER A 137 -7.40 -7.58 -13.39
N LEU A 138 -7.91 -6.36 -13.29
CA LEU A 138 -9.33 -6.06 -13.49
C LEU A 138 -9.76 -6.33 -14.94
N ASP A 139 -8.95 -5.90 -15.91
CA ASP A 139 -9.20 -6.12 -17.34
C ASP A 139 -9.21 -7.63 -17.69
N ALA A 140 -8.36 -8.43 -17.02
CA ALA A 140 -8.30 -9.89 -17.18
C ALA A 140 -9.38 -10.65 -16.37
N GLY A 141 -9.97 -10.03 -15.36
CA GLY A 141 -10.93 -10.66 -14.44
C GLY A 141 -10.28 -11.57 -13.38
N HIS A 142 -8.96 -11.62 -13.30
CA HIS A 142 -8.17 -12.38 -12.31
C HIS A 142 -6.84 -11.68 -12.03
N VAL A 143 -6.19 -12.04 -10.93
CA VAL A 143 -4.88 -11.48 -10.58
C VAL A 143 -3.85 -11.82 -11.66
N VAL A 144 -3.18 -10.79 -12.16
CA VAL A 144 -2.12 -10.85 -13.17
C VAL A 144 -0.81 -10.39 -12.56
N THR A 145 0.28 -11.09 -12.85
CA THR A 145 1.65 -10.69 -12.51
C THR A 145 2.28 -10.02 -13.71
N LEU A 146 2.75 -8.79 -13.58
CA LEU A 146 3.50 -8.09 -14.62
C LEU A 146 4.90 -8.69 -14.79
N ASP A 147 5.38 -8.73 -16.02
CA ASP A 147 6.75 -9.21 -16.32
C ASP A 147 7.80 -8.31 -15.64
N ARG A 148 7.58 -7.01 -15.70
CA ARG A 148 8.45 -5.99 -15.08
C ARG A 148 7.63 -4.83 -14.54
N VAL A 149 8.23 -4.12 -13.59
CA VAL A 149 7.73 -2.86 -13.04
C VAL A 149 8.81 -1.80 -13.19
N GLU A 150 8.43 -0.64 -13.69
CA GLU A 150 9.34 0.48 -13.90
C GLU A 150 8.60 1.79 -13.65
N THR A 151 8.84 2.39 -12.49
CA THR A 151 8.25 3.66 -12.07
C THR A 151 9.07 4.30 -10.96
N ILE A 152 9.06 5.64 -10.89
CA ILE A 152 9.64 6.40 -9.77
C ILE A 152 8.78 6.29 -8.50
N ALA A 153 7.52 5.91 -8.61
CA ALA A 153 6.58 5.79 -7.50
C ALA A 153 6.79 4.46 -6.75
N ASP A 154 7.92 4.32 -6.03
CA ASP A 154 8.36 3.09 -5.36
C ASP A 154 7.32 2.53 -4.38
N GLY A 155 6.51 3.38 -3.74
CA GLY A 155 5.48 3.00 -2.79
C GLY A 155 4.30 2.20 -3.39
N VAL A 156 4.12 2.26 -4.72
CA VAL A 156 3.07 1.56 -5.45
C VAL A 156 3.61 0.67 -6.57
N ALA A 157 4.91 0.47 -6.64
CA ALA A 157 5.60 -0.34 -7.63
C ALA A 157 5.43 -1.85 -7.32
N VAL A 158 4.25 -2.40 -7.55
CA VAL A 158 3.89 -3.78 -7.19
C VAL A 158 3.63 -4.61 -8.44
N LYS A 159 4.34 -5.72 -8.59
CA LYS A 159 4.20 -6.66 -9.72
C LYS A 159 2.89 -7.42 -9.71
N THR A 160 2.47 -7.87 -8.53
CA THR A 160 1.34 -8.78 -8.35
C THR A 160 0.41 -8.23 -7.28
N PRO A 161 -0.84 -7.89 -7.59
CA PRO A 161 -1.83 -7.51 -6.60
C PRO A 161 -2.12 -8.64 -5.60
N GLY A 162 -2.66 -8.27 -4.42
CA GLY A 162 -3.11 -9.25 -3.46
C GLY A 162 -4.33 -10.03 -3.96
N ASP A 163 -4.28 -11.34 -3.89
CA ASP A 163 -5.39 -12.21 -4.32
C ASP A 163 -6.56 -12.21 -3.33
N GLN A 164 -6.29 -12.11 -2.03
CA GLN A 164 -7.32 -12.07 -0.99
C GLN A 164 -8.13 -10.76 -1.02
N ILE A 165 -7.51 -9.65 -1.44
CA ILE A 165 -8.18 -8.35 -1.47
C ILE A 165 -8.74 -8.00 -2.85
N PHE A 166 -8.33 -8.69 -3.91
CA PHE A 166 -8.76 -8.44 -5.28
C PHE A 166 -10.30 -8.46 -5.48
N PRO A 167 -11.07 -9.40 -4.87
CA PRO A 167 -12.53 -9.39 -4.99
C PRO A 167 -13.20 -8.12 -4.46
N TYR A 168 -12.61 -7.47 -3.46
CA TYR A 168 -13.11 -6.20 -2.92
C TYR A 168 -12.85 -5.04 -3.88
N ILE A 169 -11.69 -5.03 -4.52
CA ILE A 169 -11.34 -4.06 -5.57
C ILE A 169 -12.31 -4.19 -6.74
N GLN A 170 -12.53 -5.40 -7.25
CA GLN A 170 -13.49 -5.66 -8.35
C GLN A 170 -14.90 -5.14 -8.04
N LYS A 171 -15.29 -5.17 -6.77
CA LYS A 171 -16.63 -4.76 -6.34
C LYS A 171 -16.77 -3.27 -6.11
N ASN A 172 -15.75 -2.61 -5.56
CA ASN A 172 -15.88 -1.31 -4.93
C ASN A 172 -15.10 -0.17 -5.63
N ILE A 173 -14.17 -0.49 -6.52
CA ILE A 173 -13.48 0.51 -7.36
C ILE A 173 -14.28 0.71 -8.63
N ASP A 174 -14.63 1.96 -8.94
CA ASP A 174 -15.44 2.30 -10.10
C ASP A 174 -14.60 2.39 -11.38
N ASP A 175 -13.35 2.86 -11.28
CA ASP A 175 -12.41 2.95 -12.41
C ASP A 175 -10.96 2.96 -11.90
N ILE A 176 -10.01 2.66 -12.77
CA ILE A 176 -8.57 2.82 -12.53
C ILE A 176 -7.95 3.64 -13.68
N ILE A 177 -7.39 4.78 -13.32
CA ILE A 177 -6.58 5.60 -14.23
C ILE A 177 -5.10 5.28 -14.05
N THR A 178 -4.36 5.33 -15.16
CA THR A 178 -2.91 5.16 -15.15
C THR A 178 -2.22 6.45 -15.52
N ILE A 179 -1.14 6.80 -14.83
CA ILE A 179 -0.41 8.06 -15.01
C ILE A 179 1.05 7.73 -15.34
N PRO A 180 1.62 8.30 -16.43
CA PRO A 180 3.02 8.13 -16.76
C PRO A 180 3.92 8.90 -15.79
N ASP A 181 5.17 8.45 -15.65
CA ASP A 181 6.12 8.98 -14.66
C ASP A 181 6.48 10.46 -14.89
N ASP A 182 6.47 10.95 -16.12
CA ASP A 182 6.69 12.37 -16.44
C ASP A 182 5.59 13.26 -15.83
N GLU A 183 4.32 12.86 -15.92
CA GLU A 183 3.22 13.57 -15.27
C GLU A 183 3.30 13.49 -13.74
N LEU A 184 3.78 12.35 -13.19
CA LEU A 184 4.02 12.23 -11.75
C LEU A 184 5.13 13.18 -11.27
N VAL A 185 6.20 13.33 -12.06
CA VAL A 185 7.28 14.29 -11.78
C VAL A 185 6.75 15.72 -11.80
N ASP A 186 5.98 16.10 -12.81
CA ASP A 186 5.40 17.43 -12.92
C ASP A 186 4.46 17.74 -11.74
N ALA A 187 3.61 16.79 -11.37
CA ALA A 187 2.74 16.94 -10.19
C ALA A 187 3.54 17.07 -8.89
N PHE A 188 4.61 16.28 -8.73
CA PHE A 188 5.50 16.36 -7.57
C PHE A 188 6.18 17.72 -7.46
N LEU A 189 6.70 18.25 -8.57
CA LEU A 189 7.31 19.58 -8.60
C LEU A 189 6.28 20.67 -8.27
N ASP A 190 5.07 20.60 -8.82
CA ASP A 190 3.97 21.51 -8.50
C ASP A 190 3.63 21.50 -7.00
N MET A 191 3.58 20.33 -6.38
CA MET A 191 3.34 20.20 -4.93
C MET A 191 4.45 20.86 -4.11
N MET A 192 5.71 20.67 -4.48
CA MET A 192 6.85 21.28 -3.80
C MET A 192 6.85 22.81 -3.96
N GLU A 193 6.62 23.31 -5.18
CA GLU A 193 6.74 24.75 -5.49
C GLU A 193 5.52 25.56 -4.99
N LYS A 194 4.31 25.07 -5.23
CA LYS A 194 3.07 25.81 -4.96
C LYS A 194 2.49 25.55 -3.57
N HIS A 195 2.59 24.32 -3.10
CA HIS A 195 1.97 23.88 -1.83
C HIS A 195 2.97 23.73 -0.69
N LYS A 196 4.27 23.76 -0.97
CA LYS A 196 5.35 23.63 0.03
C LYS A 196 5.23 22.37 0.91
N MET A 197 4.77 21.29 0.29
CA MET A 197 4.65 19.96 0.89
C MET A 197 5.83 19.07 0.49
#